data_678b677ac6f17add2ad5e7810eba6a00
#
_entry.id   678b677ac6f17add2ad5e7810eba6a00
#
_cell.length_a   1.000
_cell.length_b   1.000
_cell.length_c   1.000
_cell.angle_alpha   90.00
_cell.angle_beta   90.00
_cell.angle_gamma   90.00
#
_symmetry.space_group_name_H-M   'P 1'
#
loop_
_entity.id
_entity.type
_entity.pdbx_description
1 polymer ?
#
loop_
_entity_poly.entity_id
_entity_poly.type
_entity_poly.pdbx_seq_one_letter_code
_entity_poly.pdbx_strand_id
1 'polypeptide(L)'
;MIRTAALLLLSLTILTGCSGMKPEDFAGREPRFLIEDYFAGKTRAWGIFQDRFGTLRRQFVVDIDGSWDGETLTLVEDFVYDDGETEQRTWTIRKTGPHSYEGRADGVIGVATGESYGNVLNWRYGFALKVGDSTWNVRFDDWMFLQDNGVMINRAEVTKFGIELGEVTIAFSKDPTAAAAAAGKAASLESPRP
;
A
#
# COMPACT_ATOMS: atom_id res chain seq x y z
N MET A 1 26.97 -51.79 -21.11
CA MET A 1 27.18 -50.34 -20.93
C MET A 1 25.98 -49.51 -21.40
N ILE A 2 24.73 -49.86 -20.97
CA ILE A 2 23.46 -49.17 -21.39
C ILE A 2 22.55 -48.82 -20.19
N ARG A 3 23.07 -48.89 -18.98
CA ARG A 3 22.26 -48.66 -17.74
C ARG A 3 22.52 -47.32 -17.01
N THR A 4 23.46 -46.51 -17.48
CA THR A 4 23.83 -45.23 -16.81
C THR A 4 23.32 -43.97 -17.54
N ALA A 5 22.65 -44.08 -18.66
CA ALA A 5 22.12 -42.90 -19.43
C ALA A 5 20.68 -42.53 -19.07
N ALA A 6 19.95 -43.35 -18.30
CA ALA A 6 18.54 -43.17 -18.00
C ALA A 6 18.27 -42.30 -16.73
N LEU A 7 19.29 -42.00 -15.93
CA LEU A 7 19.16 -41.27 -14.66
C LEU A 7 19.44 -39.78 -14.74
N LEU A 8 19.88 -39.27 -15.91
CA LEU A 8 20.17 -37.82 -16.10
C LEU A 8 19.02 -37.01 -16.77
N LEU A 9 17.94 -37.68 -17.15
CA LEU A 9 16.81 -37.00 -17.83
C LEU A 9 15.60 -36.68 -16.92
N LEU A 10 15.67 -36.96 -15.63
CA LEU A 10 14.53 -36.75 -14.72
C LEU A 10 14.71 -35.55 -13.77
N SER A 11 15.67 -34.67 -14.05
CA SER A 11 15.95 -33.50 -13.17
C SER A 11 15.63 -32.16 -13.80
N LEU A 12 14.85 -32.10 -14.88
CA LEU A 12 14.56 -30.85 -15.62
C LEU A 12 13.05 -30.54 -15.67
N THR A 13 12.33 -30.82 -14.61
CA THR A 13 10.95 -30.34 -14.54
C THR A 13 10.69 -29.74 -13.17
N ILE A 14 10.06 -28.54 -13.25
CA ILE A 14 9.46 -27.75 -12.16
C ILE A 14 10.36 -26.60 -11.69
N LEU A 15 10.72 -25.71 -12.61
CA LEU A 15 10.76 -24.28 -12.34
C LEU A 15 9.44 -23.68 -12.86
N THR A 16 8.31 -24.11 -12.32
CA THR A 16 7.11 -23.28 -12.33
C THR A 16 7.41 -22.14 -11.37
N GLY A 17 7.98 -21.06 -11.90
CA GLY A 17 8.11 -19.83 -11.15
C GLY A 17 6.74 -19.49 -10.58
N CYS A 18 6.63 -19.34 -9.27
CA CYS A 18 5.51 -18.66 -8.66
C CYS A 18 5.49 -17.27 -9.27
N SER A 19 4.69 -17.06 -10.33
CA SER A 19 4.39 -15.71 -10.79
C SER A 19 3.62 -15.08 -9.65
N GLY A 20 4.18 -14.05 -9.02
CA GLY A 20 3.48 -13.29 -8.01
C GLY A 20 2.15 -12.75 -8.57
N MET A 21 1.31 -12.26 -7.68
CA MET A 21 0.03 -11.63 -7.99
C MET A 21 0.21 -10.52 -9.04
N LYS A 22 -0.68 -10.44 -10.03
CA LYS A 22 -0.69 -9.40 -11.05
C LYS A 22 -1.99 -8.59 -10.94
N PRO A 23 -1.97 -7.27 -11.24
CA PRO A 23 -3.18 -6.46 -11.19
C PRO A 23 -4.30 -6.99 -12.07
N GLU A 24 -3.97 -7.50 -13.28
CA GLU A 24 -4.94 -8.05 -14.23
C GLU A 24 -5.72 -9.28 -13.72
N ASP A 25 -5.16 -10.00 -12.74
CA ASP A 25 -5.83 -11.16 -12.11
C ASP A 25 -7.12 -10.76 -11.38
N PHE A 26 -7.31 -9.45 -11.13
CA PHE A 26 -8.45 -8.85 -10.46
C PHE A 26 -9.47 -8.23 -11.43
N ALA A 27 -9.26 -8.33 -12.74
CA ALA A 27 -10.20 -7.79 -13.73
C ALA A 27 -11.62 -8.31 -13.49
N GLY A 28 -12.59 -7.38 -13.48
CA GLY A 28 -14.02 -7.69 -13.25
C GLY A 28 -14.42 -7.91 -11.79
N ARG A 29 -13.51 -7.79 -10.83
CA ARG A 29 -13.88 -7.80 -9.40
C ARG A 29 -14.47 -6.46 -8.97
N GLU A 30 -15.40 -6.51 -8.04
CA GLU A 30 -16.06 -5.34 -7.45
C GLU A 30 -15.71 -5.22 -5.94
N PRO A 31 -15.81 -4.00 -5.37
CA PRO A 31 -16.15 -2.73 -6.02
C PRO A 31 -14.99 -2.23 -6.90
N ARG A 32 -15.27 -1.61 -8.06
CA ARG A 32 -14.21 -1.10 -8.94
C ARG A 32 -13.40 0.00 -8.26
N PHE A 33 -12.08 -0.12 -8.26
CA PHE A 33 -11.18 0.84 -7.67
C PHE A 33 -10.62 1.79 -8.73
N LEU A 34 -11.05 3.06 -8.69
CA LEU A 34 -10.44 4.18 -9.37
C LEU A 34 -9.87 5.11 -8.31
N ILE A 35 -8.59 5.43 -8.41
CA ILE A 35 -7.88 6.20 -7.37
C ILE A 35 -8.47 7.61 -7.24
N GLU A 36 -8.84 8.21 -8.38
CA GLU A 36 -9.48 9.52 -8.45
C GLU A 36 -10.85 9.56 -7.76
N ASP A 37 -11.63 8.47 -7.86
CA ASP A 37 -12.96 8.38 -7.23
C ASP A 37 -12.83 8.11 -5.74
N TYR A 38 -11.92 7.20 -5.37
CA TYR A 38 -11.73 6.82 -3.98
C TYR A 38 -11.18 7.97 -3.14
N PHE A 39 -10.12 8.62 -3.59
CA PHE A 39 -9.46 9.64 -2.79
C PHE A 39 -10.04 11.04 -2.93
N ALA A 40 -10.99 11.30 -3.83
CA ALA A 40 -11.68 12.59 -3.84
C ALA A 40 -12.38 12.86 -2.50
N GLY A 41 -12.12 14.04 -1.89
CA GLY A 41 -12.60 14.43 -0.57
C GLY A 41 -11.78 13.84 0.58
N LYS A 42 -12.39 13.68 1.75
CA LYS A 42 -11.72 13.26 2.97
C LYS A 42 -11.59 11.73 3.06
N THR A 43 -10.43 11.28 3.49
CA THR A 43 -10.13 9.88 3.79
C THR A 43 -9.28 9.86 5.06
N ARG A 44 -9.47 8.87 5.92
CA ARG A 44 -8.60 8.65 7.08
C ARG A 44 -7.99 7.27 7.02
N ALA A 45 -6.74 7.16 7.45
CA ALA A 45 -6.01 5.90 7.44
C ALA A 45 -5.27 5.65 8.75
N TRP A 46 -5.07 4.37 9.06
CA TRP A 46 -4.31 3.90 10.22
C TRP A 46 -3.30 2.88 9.71
N GLY A 47 -2.04 3.08 10.03
CA GLY A 47 -0.96 2.25 9.54
C GLY A 47 -0.01 1.77 10.62
N ILE A 48 0.62 0.64 10.32
CA ILE A 48 1.72 0.07 11.08
C ILE A 48 2.89 -0.24 10.14
N PHE A 49 4.11 -0.08 10.63
CA PHE A 49 5.30 -0.62 9.99
C PHE A 49 5.90 -1.72 10.86
N GLN A 50 6.06 -2.90 10.27
CA GLN A 50 6.74 -4.04 10.88
C GLN A 50 8.02 -4.33 10.11
N ASP A 51 9.12 -4.60 10.83
CA ASP A 51 10.34 -5.04 10.18
C ASP A 51 10.20 -6.48 9.66
N ARG A 52 11.15 -6.94 8.85
CA ARG A 52 11.17 -8.28 8.25
C ARG A 52 11.12 -9.43 9.25
N PHE A 53 11.26 -9.17 10.55
CA PHE A 53 11.13 -10.17 11.63
C PHE A 53 9.75 -10.10 12.30
N GLY A 54 8.82 -9.25 11.78
CA GLY A 54 7.49 -9.06 12.31
C GLY A 54 7.43 -8.13 13.53
N THR A 55 8.54 -7.49 13.91
CA THR A 55 8.55 -6.56 15.03
C THR A 55 7.89 -5.24 14.64
N LEU A 56 6.88 -4.82 15.39
CA LEU A 56 6.27 -3.51 15.24
C LEU A 56 7.31 -2.42 15.54
N ARG A 57 7.52 -1.52 14.57
CA ARG A 57 8.50 -0.44 14.67
C ARG A 57 7.87 0.94 14.76
N ARG A 58 6.70 1.14 14.13
CA ARG A 58 6.02 2.43 14.10
C ARG A 58 4.53 2.26 13.84
N GLN A 59 3.72 3.11 14.44
CA GLN A 59 2.29 3.24 14.16
C GLN A 59 2.00 4.68 13.77
N PHE A 60 0.97 4.89 12.96
CA PHE A 60 0.60 6.23 12.52
C PHE A 60 -0.87 6.32 12.10
N VAL A 61 -1.37 7.54 12.13
CA VAL A 61 -2.66 7.92 11.56
C VAL A 61 -2.41 8.95 10.47
N VAL A 62 -3.21 8.91 9.40
CA VAL A 62 -3.12 9.87 8.30
C VAL A 62 -4.49 10.44 8.03
N ASP A 63 -4.62 11.76 8.07
CA ASP A 63 -5.76 12.46 7.51
C ASP A 63 -5.41 12.91 6.09
N ILE A 64 -6.26 12.55 5.13
CA ILE A 64 -6.03 12.75 3.70
C ILE A 64 -7.11 13.64 3.13
N ASP A 65 -6.70 14.70 2.43
CA ASP A 65 -7.57 15.58 1.67
C ASP A 65 -7.25 15.48 0.18
N GLY A 66 -8.18 14.90 -0.59
CA GLY A 66 -8.02 14.66 -2.01
C GLY A 66 -8.87 15.59 -2.88
N SER A 67 -8.26 16.15 -3.90
CA SER A 67 -8.94 16.94 -4.93
C SER A 67 -8.65 16.42 -6.32
N TRP A 68 -9.70 16.21 -7.12
CA TRP A 68 -9.63 15.80 -8.51
C TRP A 68 -10.12 16.91 -9.42
N ASP A 69 -9.30 17.35 -10.38
CA ASP A 69 -9.63 18.43 -11.32
C ASP A 69 -10.11 17.94 -12.71
N GLY A 70 -10.23 16.61 -12.90
CA GLY A 70 -10.56 15.95 -14.15
C GLY A 70 -9.37 15.35 -14.88
N GLU A 71 -8.12 15.67 -14.48
CA GLU A 71 -6.88 15.14 -15.04
C GLU A 71 -5.89 14.71 -13.95
N THR A 72 -5.82 15.49 -12.88
CA THR A 72 -4.83 15.35 -11.80
C THR A 72 -5.53 15.18 -10.46
N LEU A 73 -5.13 14.16 -9.72
CA LEU A 73 -5.50 13.95 -8.34
C LEU A 73 -4.37 14.51 -7.45
N THR A 74 -4.71 15.48 -6.60
CA THR A 74 -3.82 15.99 -5.56
C THR A 74 -4.28 15.41 -4.23
N LEU A 75 -3.37 14.75 -3.49
CA LEU A 75 -3.61 14.25 -2.13
C LEU A 75 -2.70 14.98 -1.18
N VAL A 76 -3.27 15.65 -0.18
CA VAL A 76 -2.54 16.19 0.97
C VAL A 76 -2.72 15.21 2.11
N GLU A 77 -1.62 14.65 2.59
CA GLU A 77 -1.56 13.63 3.63
C GLU A 77 -0.89 14.20 4.88
N ASP A 78 -1.64 14.31 5.97
CA ASP A 78 -1.15 14.75 7.27
C ASP A 78 -0.96 13.53 8.19
N PHE A 79 0.30 13.17 8.46
CA PHE A 79 0.68 12.04 9.30
C PHE A 79 0.87 12.47 10.74
N VAL A 80 0.40 11.63 11.66
CA VAL A 80 0.73 11.69 13.09
C VAL A 80 1.22 10.31 13.51
N TYR A 81 2.45 10.25 13.99
CA TYR A 81 3.10 9.02 14.45
C TYR A 81 2.92 8.81 15.96
N ASP A 82 3.08 7.57 16.42
CA ASP A 82 2.93 7.16 17.81
C ASP A 82 3.98 7.78 18.77
N ASP A 83 5.11 8.25 18.23
CA ASP A 83 6.13 9.02 18.97
C ASP A 83 5.84 10.54 19.02
N GLY A 84 4.74 10.98 18.41
CA GLY A 84 4.32 12.38 18.33
C GLY A 84 4.95 13.18 17.18
N GLU A 85 5.81 12.56 16.37
CA GLU A 85 6.30 13.17 15.13
C GLU A 85 5.14 13.40 14.15
N THR A 86 5.23 14.46 13.36
CA THR A 86 4.27 14.77 12.29
C THR A 86 4.98 14.95 10.96
N GLU A 87 4.31 14.55 9.88
CA GLU A 87 4.80 14.74 8.51
C GLU A 87 3.62 15.16 7.63
N GLN A 88 3.87 16.05 6.66
CA GLN A 88 2.92 16.30 5.59
C GLN A 88 3.54 15.86 4.27
N ARG A 89 2.76 15.18 3.45
CA ARG A 89 3.16 14.76 2.10
C ARG A 89 2.06 15.12 1.11
N THR A 90 2.47 15.66 -0.05
CA THR A 90 1.53 15.94 -1.13
C THR A 90 1.88 15.08 -2.33
N TRP A 91 0.92 14.27 -2.76
CA TRP A 91 0.97 13.54 -4.02
C TRP A 91 0.29 14.33 -5.12
N THR A 92 0.88 14.29 -6.30
CA THR A 92 0.27 14.70 -7.56
C THR A 92 0.24 13.49 -8.47
N ILE A 93 -0.95 13.01 -8.80
CA ILE A 93 -1.16 11.74 -9.52
C ILE A 93 -1.96 12.03 -10.79
N ARG A 94 -1.47 11.55 -11.93
CA ARG A 94 -2.13 11.67 -13.24
C ARG A 94 -2.55 10.30 -13.74
N LYS A 95 -3.74 10.24 -14.33
CA LYS A 95 -4.18 9.08 -15.07
C LYS A 95 -3.53 9.10 -16.46
N THR A 96 -2.77 8.06 -16.80
CA THR A 96 -2.02 7.96 -18.07
C THR A 96 -2.63 6.97 -19.05
N GLY A 97 -3.62 6.19 -18.60
CA GLY A 97 -4.35 5.23 -19.42
C GLY A 97 -5.58 4.69 -18.71
N PRO A 98 -6.33 3.76 -19.32
CA PRO A 98 -7.54 3.17 -18.72
C PRO A 98 -7.31 2.50 -17.37
N HIS A 99 -6.09 2.00 -17.15
CA HIS A 99 -5.68 1.27 -15.95
C HIS A 99 -4.39 1.83 -15.32
N SER A 100 -3.76 2.83 -15.95
CA SER A 100 -2.40 3.26 -15.60
C SER A 100 -2.39 4.65 -15.00
N TYR A 101 -1.51 4.84 -14.01
CA TYR A 101 -1.31 6.09 -13.30
C TYR A 101 0.18 6.38 -13.12
N GLU A 102 0.53 7.66 -13.07
CA GLU A 102 1.84 8.15 -12.66
C GLU A 102 1.69 9.16 -11.53
N GLY A 103 2.61 9.13 -10.56
CA GLY A 103 2.57 10.05 -9.43
C GLY A 103 3.93 10.58 -9.03
N ARG A 104 3.89 11.72 -8.33
CA ARG A 104 5.05 12.37 -7.71
C ARG A 104 4.68 12.85 -6.33
N ALA A 105 5.62 12.78 -5.41
CA ALA A 105 5.54 13.37 -4.07
C ALA A 105 6.93 13.70 -3.57
N ASP A 106 7.03 14.48 -2.50
CA ASP A 106 8.30 14.71 -1.82
C ASP A 106 8.87 13.40 -1.28
N GLY A 107 10.17 13.21 -1.46
CA GLY A 107 10.87 11.97 -1.11
C GLY A 107 10.76 10.86 -2.17
N VAL A 108 9.83 10.94 -3.13
CA VAL A 108 9.73 9.96 -4.22
C VAL A 108 10.87 10.16 -5.21
N ILE A 109 11.57 9.08 -5.54
CA ILE A 109 12.69 9.08 -6.48
C ILE A 109 12.15 8.83 -7.89
N GLY A 110 12.18 9.85 -8.73
CA GLY A 110 11.66 9.77 -10.10
C GLY A 110 10.14 9.87 -10.17
N VAL A 111 9.48 8.86 -10.72
CA VAL A 111 8.04 8.77 -10.90
C VAL A 111 7.54 7.48 -10.29
N ALA A 112 6.48 7.56 -9.49
CA ALA A 112 5.72 6.41 -9.06
C ALA A 112 4.79 5.95 -10.19
N THR A 113 4.57 4.65 -10.31
CA THR A 113 3.68 4.05 -11.31
C THR A 113 2.64 3.18 -10.66
N GLY A 114 1.42 3.19 -11.21
CA GLY A 114 0.31 2.38 -10.71
C GLY A 114 -0.51 1.74 -11.79
N GLU A 115 -1.07 0.58 -11.47
CA GLU A 115 -2.00 -0.15 -12.31
C GLU A 115 -3.22 -0.59 -11.50
N SER A 116 -4.44 -0.26 -11.99
CA SER A 116 -5.70 -0.59 -11.34
C SER A 116 -6.56 -1.52 -12.19
N TYR A 117 -6.95 -2.64 -11.60
CA TYR A 117 -7.89 -3.61 -12.20
C TYR A 117 -8.87 -4.11 -11.14
N GLY A 118 -10.16 -4.12 -11.50
CA GLY A 118 -11.21 -4.53 -10.56
C GLY A 118 -11.14 -3.71 -9.26
N ASN A 119 -11.00 -4.38 -8.14
CA ASN A 119 -10.93 -3.75 -6.81
C ASN A 119 -9.50 -3.55 -6.29
N VAL A 120 -8.49 -3.62 -7.15
CA VAL A 120 -7.08 -3.57 -6.77
C VAL A 120 -6.32 -2.47 -7.51
N LEU A 121 -5.44 -1.78 -6.79
CA LEU A 121 -4.38 -0.93 -7.35
C LEU A 121 -3.04 -1.47 -6.84
N ASN A 122 -2.09 -1.68 -7.74
CA ASN A 122 -0.69 -1.88 -7.40
C ASN A 122 0.08 -0.57 -7.68
N TRP A 123 0.79 -0.04 -6.67
CA TRP A 123 1.52 1.23 -6.75
C TRP A 123 2.98 1.02 -6.38
N ARG A 124 3.90 1.42 -7.26
CA ARG A 124 5.34 1.17 -7.09
C ARG A 124 6.15 2.43 -7.20
N TYR A 125 7.09 2.64 -6.28
CA TYR A 125 7.98 3.80 -6.30
C TYR A 125 9.28 3.57 -5.54
N GLY A 126 10.30 4.34 -5.90
CA GLY A 126 11.49 4.55 -5.09
C GLY A 126 11.27 5.68 -4.10
N PHE A 127 11.83 5.57 -2.90
CA PHE A 127 11.67 6.59 -1.87
C PHE A 127 12.97 6.84 -1.11
N ALA A 128 13.28 8.12 -0.85
CA ALA A 128 14.40 8.57 -0.04
C ALA A 128 13.99 8.63 1.43
N LEU A 129 14.01 7.47 2.10
CA LEU A 129 13.56 7.31 3.48
C LEU A 129 14.61 7.84 4.46
N LYS A 130 14.20 8.72 5.37
CA LYS A 130 15.04 9.15 6.49
C LYS A 130 15.09 8.05 7.56
N VAL A 131 16.31 7.64 7.97
CA VAL A 131 16.54 6.65 9.01
C VAL A 131 17.64 7.20 9.93
N GLY A 132 17.23 7.80 11.05
CA GLY A 132 18.12 8.61 11.90
C GLY A 132 18.75 9.75 11.09
N ASP A 133 20.08 9.88 11.15
CA ASP A 133 20.83 10.91 10.40
C ASP A 133 21.14 10.53 8.93
N SER A 134 20.67 9.36 8.49
CA SER A 134 20.94 8.83 7.15
C SER A 134 19.72 8.86 6.26
N THR A 135 19.94 8.90 4.93
CA THR A 135 18.88 8.71 3.94
C THR A 135 19.10 7.38 3.21
N TRP A 136 18.07 6.56 3.18
CA TRP A 136 18.08 5.27 2.51
C TRP A 136 17.17 5.32 1.27
N ASN A 137 17.73 4.99 0.12
CA ASN A 137 16.92 4.77 -1.07
C ASN A 137 16.32 3.37 -0.99
N VAL A 138 15.01 3.31 -0.80
CA VAL A 138 14.21 2.08 -0.69
C VAL A 138 13.21 2.00 -1.85
N ARG A 139 12.60 0.85 -2.04
CA ARG A 139 11.50 0.63 -2.98
C ARG A 139 10.28 0.19 -2.21
N PHE A 140 9.15 0.74 -2.59
CA PHE A 140 7.82 0.34 -2.14
C PHE A 140 7.10 -0.39 -3.27
N ASP A 141 6.44 -1.48 -2.92
CA ASP A 141 5.49 -2.20 -3.77
C ASP A 141 4.17 -2.34 -2.98
N ASP A 142 3.27 -1.40 -3.23
CA ASP A 142 1.99 -1.27 -2.54
C ASP A 142 0.92 -2.04 -3.27
N TRP A 143 0.19 -2.88 -2.55
CA TRP A 143 -1.00 -3.54 -3.01
C TRP A 143 -2.21 -3.06 -2.22
N MET A 144 -3.08 -2.31 -2.89
CA MET A 144 -4.28 -1.70 -2.31
C MET A 144 -5.50 -2.48 -2.76
N PHE A 145 -6.32 -2.90 -1.81
CA PHE A 145 -7.52 -3.72 -2.04
C PHE A 145 -8.74 -2.97 -1.53
N LEU A 146 -9.55 -2.45 -2.45
CA LEU A 146 -10.81 -1.81 -2.09
C LEU A 146 -11.81 -2.88 -1.64
N GLN A 147 -12.39 -2.67 -0.48
CA GLN A 147 -13.41 -3.51 0.13
C GLN A 147 -14.77 -2.81 0.08
N ASP A 148 -15.81 -3.47 0.56
CA ASP A 148 -17.13 -2.89 0.72
C ASP A 148 -17.11 -1.70 1.69
N ASN A 149 -18.12 -0.82 1.57
CA ASN A 149 -18.33 0.32 2.45
C ASN A 149 -17.19 1.35 2.52
N GLY A 150 -16.38 1.45 1.43
CA GLY A 150 -15.31 2.44 1.34
C GLY A 150 -14.09 2.16 2.22
N VAL A 151 -13.96 0.93 2.72
CA VAL A 151 -12.74 0.47 3.39
C VAL A 151 -11.72 0.04 2.32
N MET A 152 -10.46 0.41 2.50
CA MET A 152 -9.37 -0.08 1.66
C MET A 152 -8.24 -0.59 2.55
N ILE A 153 -7.64 -1.70 2.16
CA ILE A 153 -6.48 -2.28 2.84
C ILE A 153 -5.29 -2.17 1.90
N ASN A 154 -4.21 -1.57 2.36
CA ASN A 154 -2.91 -1.55 1.68
C ASN A 154 -1.91 -2.42 2.43
N ARG A 155 -1.15 -3.16 1.67
CA ARG A 155 0.04 -3.87 2.10
C ARG A 155 1.20 -3.47 1.20
N ALA A 156 2.22 -2.85 1.77
CA ALA A 156 3.38 -2.35 1.05
C ALA A 156 4.66 -3.06 1.51
N GLU A 157 5.27 -3.80 0.61
CA GLU A 157 6.61 -4.34 0.83
C GLU A 157 7.65 -3.24 0.66
N VAL A 158 8.57 -3.13 1.62
CA VAL A 158 9.69 -2.17 1.59
C VAL A 158 10.99 -2.93 1.41
N THR A 159 11.68 -2.65 0.29
CA THR A 159 12.95 -3.32 -0.04
C THR A 159 14.10 -2.35 -0.24
N LYS A 160 15.32 -2.82 0.02
CA LYS A 160 16.57 -2.12 -0.33
C LYS A 160 17.56 -3.11 -0.93
N PHE A 161 18.05 -2.83 -2.14
CA PHE A 161 18.93 -3.73 -2.89
C PHE A 161 18.35 -5.14 -3.08
N GLY A 162 17.01 -5.25 -3.20
CA GLY A 162 16.31 -6.53 -3.34
C GLY A 162 16.14 -7.32 -2.04
N ILE A 163 16.55 -6.75 -0.90
CA ILE A 163 16.36 -7.35 0.43
C ILE A 163 15.17 -6.68 1.10
N GLU A 164 14.20 -7.46 1.55
CA GLU A 164 13.07 -6.97 2.34
C GLU A 164 13.56 -6.36 3.67
N LEU A 165 13.12 -5.14 3.94
CA LEU A 165 13.34 -4.45 5.20
C LEU A 165 12.18 -4.63 6.16
N GLY A 166 10.96 -4.72 5.61
CA GLY A 166 9.72 -4.85 6.34
C GLY A 166 8.52 -4.51 5.48
N GLU A 167 7.38 -4.37 6.14
CA GLU A 167 6.08 -4.17 5.52
C GLU A 167 5.30 -3.06 6.21
N VAL A 168 4.63 -2.24 5.42
CA VAL A 168 3.62 -1.29 5.90
C VAL A 168 2.23 -1.87 5.61
N THR A 169 1.40 -1.99 6.63
CA THR A 169 -0.02 -2.31 6.47
C THR A 169 -0.85 -1.10 6.85
N ILE A 170 -1.78 -0.68 5.97
CA ILE A 170 -2.63 0.49 6.18
C ILE A 170 -4.09 0.12 5.91
N ALA A 171 -4.98 0.49 6.83
CA ALA A 171 -6.42 0.47 6.63
C ALA A 171 -6.92 1.90 6.39
N PHE A 172 -7.67 2.11 5.31
CA PHE A 172 -8.27 3.40 4.95
C PHE A 172 -9.78 3.34 5.08
N SER A 173 -10.41 4.46 5.44
CA SER A 173 -11.86 4.62 5.46
C SER A 173 -12.27 5.96 4.88
N LYS A 174 -13.31 5.93 4.03
CA LYS A 174 -13.96 7.14 3.52
C LYS A 174 -14.92 7.75 4.51
N ASP A 175 -15.38 6.98 5.52
CA ASP A 175 -16.28 7.46 6.55
C ASP A 175 -15.56 7.54 7.92
N PRO A 176 -14.99 8.69 8.27
CA PRO A 176 -14.34 8.86 9.58
C PRO A 176 -15.33 8.71 10.75
N THR A 177 -16.65 8.85 10.52
CA THR A 177 -17.65 8.68 11.58
C THR A 177 -17.86 7.20 11.92
N ALA A 178 -17.78 6.31 10.93
CA ALA A 178 -17.83 4.87 11.16
C ALA A 178 -16.64 4.38 12.00
N ALA A 179 -15.46 4.92 11.74
CA ALA A 179 -14.25 4.63 12.51
C ALA A 179 -14.34 5.15 13.96
N ALA A 180 -14.88 6.37 14.16
CA ALA A 180 -15.11 6.92 15.48
C ALA A 180 -16.15 6.12 16.29
N ALA A 181 -17.20 5.63 15.61
CA ALA A 181 -18.22 4.77 16.22
C ALA A 181 -17.64 3.40 16.62
N ALA A 182 -16.75 2.83 15.81
CA ALA A 182 -16.05 1.58 16.16
C ALA A 182 -15.11 1.76 17.36
N ALA A 183 -14.35 2.86 17.41
CA ALA A 183 -13.49 3.19 18.54
C ALA A 183 -14.30 3.44 19.83
N GLY A 184 -15.41 4.16 19.76
CA GLY A 184 -16.32 4.38 20.89
C GLY A 184 -16.94 3.09 21.42
N LYS A 185 -17.26 2.14 20.52
CA LYS A 185 -17.78 0.82 20.91
C LYS A 185 -16.70 -0.05 21.57
N ALA A 186 -15.46 0.01 21.09
CA ALA A 186 -14.34 -0.70 21.71
C ALA A 186 -14.08 -0.18 23.13
N ALA A 187 -14.03 1.15 23.32
CA ALA A 187 -13.84 1.77 24.64
C ALA A 187 -14.98 1.42 25.63
N SER A 188 -16.22 1.26 25.15
CA SER A 188 -17.35 0.86 25.99
C SER A 188 -17.31 -0.62 26.43
N LEU A 189 -16.57 -1.47 25.72
CA LEU A 189 -16.37 -2.89 26.07
C LEU A 189 -15.23 -3.10 27.08
N GLU A 190 -14.29 -2.14 27.18
CA GLU A 190 -13.17 -2.17 28.14
C GLU A 190 -13.51 -1.57 29.52
N SER A 191 -14.67 -0.94 29.67
CA SER A 191 -15.11 -0.46 30.99
C SER A 191 -15.37 -1.67 31.90
N PRO A 192 -14.67 -1.78 33.06
CA PRO A 192 -14.92 -2.85 34.00
C PRO A 192 -16.39 -2.81 34.45
N ARG A 193 -17.08 -3.93 34.36
CA ARG A 193 -18.42 -4.07 34.96
C ARG A 193 -18.26 -3.97 36.49
N PRO A 194 -19.16 -3.25 37.15
CA PRO A 194 -19.14 -3.08 38.62
C PRO A 194 -19.25 -4.39 39.38
#